data_81d3df8646dc7efea21830567dc48d13
#
_entry.id   81d3df8646dc7efea21830567dc48d13
#
_cell.length_a   1.000
_cell.length_b   1.000
_cell.length_c   1.000
_cell.angle_alpha   90.00
_cell.angle_beta   90.00
_cell.angle_gamma   90.00
#
_symmetry.space_group_name_H-M   'P 1'
#
loop_
_entity.id
_entity.type
_entity.pdbx_description
1 polymer ?
#
loop_
_entity_poly.entity_id
_entity_poly.type
_entity_poly.pdbx_seq_one_letter_code
_entity_poly.pdbx_strand_id
1 'polypeptide(L)'
;MKYNRELLFGRWFREDIDDQNRKVVEYAQLSADGSFEFTFVTIATQGGNVKTVLEQVTELGDWGLVADIHFTITKNEVVDEQLYTVDLNDSNNYHAYRVLQLNHHTFEYQHIDTNEIFKMRKVTDNIGYC
;
A
#
# COMPACT_ATOMS: atom_id res chain seq x y z
N MET A 1 0.85 23.73 -5.67
CA MET A 1 0.87 22.30 -5.37
C MET A 1 1.85 22.02 -4.24
N LYS A 2 1.39 21.33 -3.23
CA LYS A 2 2.19 21.14 -2.02
C LYS A 2 3.24 20.03 -2.18
N TYR A 3 2.93 19.00 -2.95
CA TYR A 3 3.83 17.87 -3.16
C TYR A 3 3.91 17.54 -4.65
N ASN A 4 5.08 17.06 -5.06
CA ASN A 4 5.29 16.65 -6.44
C ASN A 4 4.84 15.19 -6.59
N ARG A 5 3.88 14.96 -7.47
CA ARG A 5 3.32 13.63 -7.75
C ARG A 5 4.41 12.61 -8.11
N GLU A 6 5.46 13.05 -8.79
CA GLU A 6 6.55 12.17 -9.22
C GLU A 6 7.29 11.52 -8.05
N LEU A 7 7.26 12.12 -6.87
CA LEU A 7 7.88 11.54 -5.69
C LEU A 7 7.18 10.25 -5.25
N LEU A 8 5.91 10.08 -5.63
CA LEU A 8 5.16 8.87 -5.30
C LEU A 8 5.43 7.71 -6.26
N PHE A 9 5.99 7.97 -7.43
CA PHE A 9 6.23 6.91 -8.41
C PHE A 9 7.20 5.87 -7.87
N GLY A 10 6.89 4.60 -8.09
CA GLY A 10 7.78 3.51 -7.74
C GLY A 10 7.19 2.60 -6.68
N ARG A 11 8.07 1.94 -5.94
CA ARG A 11 7.67 0.92 -4.97
C ARG A 11 7.94 1.38 -3.55
N TRP A 12 7.00 1.06 -2.67
CA TRP A 12 7.01 1.43 -1.28
C TRP A 12 6.74 0.22 -0.42
N PHE A 13 7.17 0.28 0.85
CA PHE A 13 7.11 -0.86 1.75
C PHE A 13 6.83 -0.40 3.17
N ARG A 14 6.01 -1.17 3.90
CA ARG A 14 5.85 -1.01 5.34
C ARG A 14 5.59 -2.35 6.01
N GLU A 15 5.90 -2.42 7.31
CA GLU A 15 5.58 -3.55 8.16
C GLU A 15 4.82 -3.06 9.39
N ASP A 16 3.94 -3.91 9.90
CA ASP A 16 3.22 -3.64 11.12
C ASP A 16 2.97 -4.97 11.84
N ILE A 17 2.61 -4.89 13.12
CA ILE A 17 2.23 -6.04 13.93
C ILE A 17 0.77 -5.86 14.30
N ASP A 18 -0.07 -6.85 14.01
CA ASP A 18 -1.49 -6.77 14.32
C ASP A 18 -1.78 -7.17 15.78
N ASP A 19 -3.07 -7.13 16.17
CA ASP A 19 -3.52 -7.41 17.54
C ASP A 19 -3.21 -8.83 17.98
N GLN A 20 -3.02 -9.74 17.02
CA GLN A 20 -2.73 -11.14 17.31
C GLN A 20 -1.25 -11.45 17.17
N ASN A 21 -0.43 -10.42 17.21
CA ASN A 21 1.02 -10.52 17.11
C ASN A 21 1.51 -11.14 15.79
N ARG A 22 0.74 -10.97 14.73
CA ARG A 22 1.13 -11.40 13.40
C ARG A 22 1.74 -10.22 12.65
N LYS A 23 2.72 -10.50 11.80
CA LYS A 23 3.34 -9.46 10.97
C LYS A 23 2.48 -9.23 9.75
N VAL A 24 2.16 -7.97 9.48
CA VAL A 24 1.50 -7.56 8.24
C VAL A 24 2.50 -6.74 7.44
N VAL A 25 2.70 -7.12 6.20
CA VAL A 25 3.64 -6.47 5.29
C VAL A 25 2.85 -5.93 4.11
N GLU A 26 3.07 -4.68 3.76
CA GLU A 26 2.47 -4.08 2.57
C GLU A 26 3.55 -3.66 1.60
N TYR A 27 3.39 -4.10 0.35
CA TYR A 27 4.17 -3.64 -0.79
C TYR A 27 3.25 -2.83 -1.68
N ALA A 28 3.63 -1.61 -1.99
CA ALA A 28 2.84 -0.73 -2.83
C ALA A 28 3.64 -0.33 -4.06
N GLN A 29 3.01 -0.36 -5.22
CA GLN A 29 3.59 0.19 -6.44
C GLN A 29 2.64 1.24 -6.99
N LEU A 30 3.15 2.45 -7.14
CA LEU A 30 2.40 3.57 -7.71
C LEU A 30 3.06 3.92 -9.04
N SER A 31 2.29 3.79 -10.11
CA SER A 31 2.82 3.95 -11.46
C SER A 31 2.46 5.33 -12.02
N ALA A 32 3.31 5.81 -12.92
CA ALA A 32 3.15 7.15 -13.51
C ALA A 32 1.84 7.30 -14.29
N ASP A 33 1.29 6.19 -14.80
CA ASP A 33 0.03 6.18 -15.55
C ASP A 33 -1.21 6.31 -14.66
N GLY A 34 -1.03 6.36 -13.32
CA GLY A 34 -2.14 6.45 -12.39
C GLY A 34 -2.66 5.11 -11.88
N SER A 35 -2.02 4.01 -12.24
CA SER A 35 -2.40 2.71 -11.71
C SER A 35 -1.62 2.38 -10.44
N PHE A 36 -2.17 1.52 -9.60
CA PHE A 36 -1.47 1.02 -8.43
C PHE A 36 -1.63 -0.49 -8.30
N GLU A 37 -0.69 -1.07 -7.56
CA GLU A 37 -0.76 -2.45 -7.12
C GLU A 37 -0.32 -2.48 -5.66
N PHE A 38 -1.20 -2.91 -4.76
CA PHE A 38 -0.90 -3.05 -3.34
C PHE A 38 -1.00 -4.52 -2.98
N THR A 39 0.06 -5.08 -2.39
CA THR A 39 0.07 -6.47 -1.92
C THR A 39 0.22 -6.47 -0.40
N PHE A 40 -0.73 -7.12 0.27
CA PHE A 40 -0.75 -7.26 1.74
C PHE A 40 -0.49 -8.71 2.07
N VAL A 41 0.54 -8.96 2.89
CA VAL A 41 0.91 -10.31 3.30
C VAL A 41 0.84 -10.39 4.81
N THR A 42 0.07 -11.35 5.33
CA THR A 42 -0.01 -11.61 6.77
C THR A 42 0.82 -12.85 7.08
N ILE A 43 1.75 -12.73 8.01
CA ILE A 43 2.70 -13.78 8.33
C ILE A 43 2.62 -14.09 9.82
N ALA A 44 2.52 -15.39 10.15
CA ALA A 44 2.62 -15.86 11.53
C ALA A 44 3.97 -16.54 11.71
N THR A 45 4.56 -16.36 12.89
CA THR A 45 5.77 -17.06 13.28
C THR A 45 5.37 -18.17 14.25
N GLN A 46 5.71 -19.41 13.92
CA GLN A 46 5.41 -20.57 14.76
C GLN A 46 6.70 -21.26 15.14
N GLY A 47 6.79 -21.65 16.41
CA GLY A 47 7.86 -22.51 16.87
C GLY A 47 9.26 -22.06 16.48
N GLY A 48 9.73 -20.97 17.02
CA GLY A 48 11.07 -20.48 16.74
C GLY A 48 11.13 -19.62 15.48
N ASN A 49 11.75 -20.12 14.42
CA ASN A 49 11.98 -19.30 13.22
C ASN A 49 11.09 -19.67 12.03
N VAL A 50 10.11 -20.52 12.23
CA VAL A 50 9.25 -20.94 11.12
C VAL A 50 8.22 -19.85 10.84
N LYS A 51 8.22 -19.33 9.62
CA LYS A 51 7.29 -18.31 9.18
C LYS A 51 6.27 -18.93 8.23
N THR A 52 5.00 -18.67 8.47
CA THR A 52 3.91 -19.16 7.63
C THR A 52 3.12 -17.99 7.09
N VAL A 53 2.95 -17.95 5.77
CA VAL A 53 2.07 -16.96 5.14
C VAL A 53 0.63 -17.42 5.36
N LEU A 54 -0.14 -16.61 6.11
CA LEU A 54 -1.54 -16.90 6.41
C LEU A 54 -2.46 -16.39 5.34
N GLU A 55 -2.13 -15.23 4.77
CA GLU A 55 -3.00 -14.57 3.81
C GLU A 55 -2.16 -13.67 2.91
N GLN A 56 -2.55 -13.60 1.65
CA GLN A 56 -1.97 -12.67 0.71
C GLN A 56 -3.08 -12.15 -0.19
N VAL A 57 -3.23 -10.83 -0.23
CA VAL A 57 -4.23 -10.14 -1.06
C VAL A 57 -3.53 -9.05 -1.84
N THR A 58 -3.80 -8.96 -3.14
CA THR A 58 -3.33 -7.88 -3.98
C THR A 58 -4.53 -7.06 -4.44
N GLU A 59 -4.45 -5.75 -4.27
CA GLU A 59 -5.45 -4.81 -4.77
C GLU A 59 -4.89 -4.06 -5.95
N LEU A 60 -5.72 -3.90 -6.97
CA LEU A 60 -5.37 -3.21 -8.21
C LEU A 60 -6.36 -2.07 -8.43
N GLY A 61 -5.88 -0.94 -8.90
CA GLY A 61 -6.77 0.19 -9.15
C GLY A 61 -6.03 1.44 -9.61
N ASP A 62 -6.64 2.59 -9.29
CA ASP A 62 -6.13 3.89 -9.70
C ASP A 62 -5.78 4.73 -8.48
N TRP A 63 -4.79 5.59 -8.63
CA TRP A 63 -4.38 6.53 -7.59
C TRP A 63 -4.18 7.92 -8.17
N GLY A 64 -4.20 8.91 -7.29
CA GLY A 64 -3.90 10.27 -7.67
C GLY A 64 -3.46 11.10 -6.49
N LEU A 65 -3.01 12.31 -6.79
CA LEU A 65 -2.61 13.28 -5.79
C LEU A 65 -3.14 14.65 -6.21
N VAL A 66 -3.91 15.26 -5.32
CA VAL A 66 -4.42 16.63 -5.52
C VAL A 66 -4.04 17.43 -4.28
N ALA A 67 -3.16 18.41 -4.46
CA ALA A 67 -2.59 19.20 -3.37
C ALA A 67 -1.90 18.29 -2.36
N ASP A 68 -2.43 18.18 -1.13
CA ASP A 68 -1.89 17.27 -0.12
C ASP A 68 -2.77 16.05 0.10
N ILE A 69 -3.68 15.76 -0.82
CA ILE A 69 -4.58 14.60 -0.72
C ILE A 69 -4.17 13.54 -1.73
N HIS A 70 -3.79 12.38 -1.21
CA HIS A 70 -3.53 11.17 -1.98
C HIS A 70 -4.80 10.32 -1.92
N PHE A 71 -5.30 9.87 -3.07
CA PHE A 71 -6.49 9.04 -3.10
C PHE A 71 -6.24 7.76 -3.89
N THR A 72 -7.00 6.72 -3.55
CA THR A 72 -6.96 5.43 -4.26
C THR A 72 -8.37 4.94 -4.50
N ILE A 73 -8.54 4.25 -5.62
CA ILE A 73 -9.77 3.56 -5.96
C ILE A 73 -9.40 2.13 -6.31
N THR A 74 -9.84 1.18 -5.48
CA THR A 74 -9.59 -0.23 -5.73
C THR A 74 -10.63 -0.76 -6.70
N LYS A 75 -10.19 -1.35 -7.80
CA LYS A 75 -11.06 -1.87 -8.86
C LYS A 75 -11.10 -3.38 -8.91
N ASN A 76 -9.99 -4.02 -8.56
CA ASN A 76 -9.87 -5.48 -8.59
C ASN A 76 -9.07 -5.96 -7.39
N GLU A 77 -9.29 -7.21 -7.03
CA GLU A 77 -8.52 -7.89 -5.99
C GLU A 77 -8.06 -9.25 -6.51
N VAL A 78 -6.86 -9.65 -6.13
CA VAL A 78 -6.35 -11.01 -6.39
C VAL A 78 -6.24 -11.73 -5.06
N VAL A 79 -7.01 -12.79 -4.90
CA VAL A 79 -7.02 -13.62 -3.70
C VAL A 79 -6.87 -15.07 -4.15
N ASP A 80 -5.91 -15.79 -3.58
CA ASP A 80 -5.63 -17.19 -3.95
C ASP A 80 -5.45 -17.36 -5.46
N GLU A 81 -4.70 -16.44 -6.06
CA GLU A 81 -4.36 -16.44 -7.50
C GLU A 81 -5.57 -16.22 -8.42
N GLN A 82 -6.71 -15.81 -7.88
CA GLN A 82 -7.90 -15.51 -8.67
C GLN A 82 -8.20 -14.03 -8.64
N LEU A 83 -8.58 -13.49 -9.80
CA LEU A 83 -8.92 -12.08 -9.96
C LEU A 83 -10.42 -11.87 -9.74
N TYR A 84 -10.75 -10.94 -8.87
CA TYR A 84 -12.13 -10.56 -8.59
C TYR A 84 -12.34 -9.08 -8.90
N THR A 85 -13.47 -8.75 -9.52
CA THR A 85 -13.87 -7.36 -9.71
C THR A 85 -14.59 -6.89 -8.46
N VAL A 86 -14.20 -5.75 -7.92
CA VAL A 86 -14.86 -5.20 -6.75
C VAL A 86 -16.12 -4.42 -7.13
N ASP A 87 -17.01 -4.24 -6.17
CA ASP A 87 -18.21 -3.43 -6.36
C ASP A 87 -17.84 -1.94 -6.20
N LEU A 88 -17.87 -1.20 -7.30
CA LEU A 88 -17.50 0.22 -7.28
C LEU A 88 -18.54 1.10 -6.58
N ASN A 89 -19.68 0.54 -6.21
CA ASN A 89 -20.64 1.25 -5.36
C ASN A 89 -20.34 1.12 -3.87
N ASP A 90 -19.40 0.25 -3.51
CA ASP A 90 -18.98 0.07 -2.13
C ASP A 90 -17.94 1.15 -1.78
N SER A 91 -18.27 1.99 -0.80
CA SER A 91 -17.40 3.07 -0.37
C SER A 91 -16.06 2.59 0.21
N ASN A 92 -15.98 1.33 0.63
CA ASN A 92 -14.74 0.75 1.16
C ASN A 92 -13.66 0.59 0.09
N ASN A 93 -13.99 0.76 -1.18
CA ASN A 93 -13.01 0.71 -2.27
C ASN A 93 -12.43 2.09 -2.60
N TYR A 94 -12.87 3.13 -1.91
CA TYR A 94 -12.41 4.50 -2.12
C TYR A 94 -11.74 5.01 -0.85
N HIS A 95 -10.49 5.44 -0.97
CA HIS A 95 -9.73 5.94 0.17
C HIS A 95 -9.10 7.28 -0.16
N ALA A 96 -9.08 8.16 0.81
CA ALA A 96 -8.37 9.43 0.70
C ALA A 96 -7.51 9.63 1.94
N TYR A 97 -6.34 10.18 1.71
CA TYR A 97 -5.33 10.38 2.76
C TYR A 97 -4.75 11.77 2.65
N ARG A 98 -4.49 12.37 3.80
CA ARG A 98 -3.70 13.60 3.86
C ARG A 98 -2.23 13.23 3.92
N VAL A 99 -1.44 13.75 3.00
CA VAL A 99 0.00 13.53 3.01
C VAL A 99 0.61 14.37 4.11
N LEU A 100 1.31 13.74 5.04
CA LEU A 100 1.97 14.39 6.15
C LEU A 100 3.44 14.65 5.84
N GLN A 101 4.10 13.72 5.14
CA GLN A 101 5.48 13.84 4.73
C GLN A 101 5.70 13.07 3.45
N LEU A 102 6.42 13.65 2.51
CA LEU A 102 6.78 12.99 1.26
C LEU A 102 8.13 13.50 0.79
N ASN A 103 9.07 12.57 0.65
CA ASN A 103 10.38 12.83 0.06
C ASN A 103 10.85 11.59 -0.68
N HIS A 104 12.12 11.54 -1.10
CA HIS A 104 12.64 10.43 -1.89
C HIS A 104 12.67 9.10 -1.13
N HIS A 105 12.53 9.12 0.20
CA HIS A 105 12.70 7.92 1.03
C HIS A 105 11.48 7.58 1.85
N THR A 106 10.65 8.56 2.18
CA THR A 106 9.56 8.42 3.15
C THR A 106 8.27 8.98 2.59
N PHE A 107 7.19 8.22 2.81
CA PHE A 107 5.83 8.65 2.51
C PHE A 107 4.99 8.38 3.74
N GLU A 108 4.59 9.46 4.42
CA GLU A 108 3.74 9.38 5.61
C GLU A 108 2.40 10.03 5.29
N TYR A 109 1.32 9.33 5.60
CA TYR A 109 -0.01 9.80 5.25
C TYR A 109 -1.03 9.34 6.29
N GLN A 110 -2.12 10.10 6.39
CA GLN A 110 -3.18 9.87 7.37
C GLN A 110 -4.51 9.70 6.65
N HIS A 111 -5.21 8.60 6.95
CA HIS A 111 -6.54 8.37 6.39
C HIS A 111 -7.49 9.46 6.89
N ILE A 112 -8.23 10.11 5.99
CA ILE A 112 -9.08 11.24 6.37
C ILE A 112 -10.29 10.82 7.18
N ASP A 113 -10.71 9.56 7.09
CA ASP A 113 -11.90 9.04 7.76
C ASP A 113 -11.56 8.38 9.08
N THR A 114 -10.56 7.51 9.10
CA THR A 114 -10.20 6.75 10.32
C THR A 114 -9.14 7.45 11.17
N ASN A 115 -8.45 8.45 10.64
CA ASN A 115 -7.31 9.14 11.25
C ASN A 115 -6.08 8.25 11.47
N GLU A 116 -6.09 7.04 10.94
CA GLU A 116 -4.96 6.15 11.04
C GLU A 116 -3.79 6.67 10.20
N ILE A 117 -2.58 6.62 10.77
CA ILE A 117 -1.37 7.13 10.12
C ILE A 117 -0.54 5.95 9.64
N PHE A 118 -0.08 6.05 8.39
CA PHE A 118 0.76 5.05 7.76
C PHE A 118 2.08 5.69 7.35
N LYS A 119 3.16 4.93 7.48
CA LYS A 119 4.47 5.38 7.06
C LYS A 119 5.12 4.31 6.22
N MET A 120 5.43 4.66 4.99
CA MET A 120 6.08 3.76 4.03
C MET A 120 7.48 4.23 3.71
N ARG A 121 8.34 3.28 3.38
CA ARG A 121 9.70 3.55 2.95
C ARG A 121 9.83 3.21 1.48
N LYS A 122 10.58 4.03 0.76
CA LYS A 122 10.87 3.79 -0.65
C LYS A 122 11.75 2.56 -0.80
N VAL A 123 11.37 1.69 -1.70
CA VAL A 123 12.20 0.53 -2.05
C VAL A 123 13.21 1.00 -3.09
N THR A 124 14.48 0.89 -2.72
CA THR A 124 15.58 1.19 -3.63
C THR A 124 16.21 -0.14 -4.02
N ASP A 125 15.66 -0.76 -5.01
CA ASP A 125 16.03 -2.12 -5.35
C ASP A 125 16.93 -2.19 -6.57
N ASN A 126 17.86 -1.29 -6.63
CA ASN A 126 18.90 -1.35 -7.63
C ASN A 126 19.88 -2.50 -7.41
N ILE A 127 19.71 -3.22 -6.33
CA ILE A 127 20.68 -4.21 -5.88
C ILE A 127 20.80 -5.37 -6.85
N GLY A 128 19.72 -5.81 -7.40
CA GLY A 128 19.74 -6.94 -8.31
C GLY A 128 20.11 -6.60 -9.72
N TYR A 129 20.43 -5.36 -9.98
CA TYR A 129 20.61 -4.87 -11.35
C TYR A 129 22.03 -4.44 -11.65
N CYS A 130 22.86 -4.70 -10.75
CA CYS A 130 24.26 -4.36 -10.92
C CYS A 130 24.96 -5.38 -11.79
#